data_a2c14889b2d871430a89e581242b5bf0
#
_entry.id   a2c14889b2d871430a89e581242b5bf0
#
_cell.length_a   1.000
_cell.length_b   1.000
_cell.length_c   1.000
_cell.angle_alpha   90.00
_cell.angle_beta   90.00
_cell.angle_gamma   90.00
#
_symmetry.space_group_name_H-M   'P 1'
#
loop_
_entity.id
_entity.type
_entity.pdbx_description
1 polymer ?
#
loop_
_entity_poly.entity_id
_entity_poly.type
_entity_poly.pdbx_seq_one_letter_code
_entity_poly.pdbx_strand_id
1 'polypeptide(L)'
;IALDDGRTLACRLAIGADGANSWVRAQAGIEAKPDPYGQKGVVANFACERPHRGIARQWFFDDGILAWLPLPGSRISIVWSTFDAKADALVAFDADALCERVALAGANELGQLTPITPAAAFPLRLLRLPQTVKPRLALVGDAAHNVHPLAGQGVNLGFQDARLLAQMLCDLPLGADAG
;
A
#
# COMPACT_ATOMS: atom_id res chain seq x y z
N ILE A 1 0.41 5.50 27.10
CA ILE A 1 1.24 4.68 26.21
C ILE A 1 2.58 4.47 26.89
N ALA A 2 2.96 3.22 27.17
CA ALA A 2 4.29 2.89 27.69
C ALA A 2 5.25 2.73 26.54
N LEU A 3 6.47 3.25 26.69
CA LEU A 3 7.56 3.16 25.73
C LEU A 3 8.61 2.13 26.20
N ASP A 4 9.40 1.61 25.28
CA ASP A 4 10.43 0.59 25.56
C ASP A 4 11.56 1.12 26.46
N ASP A 5 11.74 2.44 26.52
CA ASP A 5 12.71 3.11 27.42
C ASP A 5 12.16 3.36 28.83
N GLY A 6 10.99 2.83 29.15
CA GLY A 6 10.32 2.95 30.46
C GLY A 6 9.52 4.24 30.66
N ARG A 7 9.53 5.17 29.71
CA ARG A 7 8.71 6.37 29.79
C ARG A 7 7.24 6.04 29.52
N THR A 8 6.35 6.84 30.10
CA THR A 8 4.92 6.76 29.83
C THR A 8 4.44 8.09 29.25
N LEU A 9 3.71 8.02 28.14
CA LEU A 9 3.08 9.18 27.52
C LEU A 9 1.59 9.16 27.85
N ALA A 10 1.10 10.24 28.46
CA ALA A 10 -0.33 10.48 28.62
C ALA A 10 -0.84 11.28 27.42
N CYS A 11 -1.96 10.85 26.83
CA CYS A 11 -2.61 11.56 25.72
C CYS A 11 -4.13 11.53 25.90
N ARG A 12 -4.81 12.53 25.32
CA ARG A 12 -6.28 12.58 25.29
C ARG A 12 -6.85 11.69 24.20
N LEU A 13 -6.14 11.56 23.09
CA LEU A 13 -6.48 10.74 21.94
C LEU A 13 -5.20 10.04 21.43
N ALA A 14 -5.29 8.75 21.18
CA ALA A 14 -4.28 7.99 20.45
C ALA A 14 -4.76 7.76 19.02
N ILE A 15 -3.88 7.94 18.05
CA ILE A 15 -4.18 7.68 16.63
C ILE A 15 -3.26 6.57 16.15
N GLY A 16 -3.85 5.42 15.76
CA GLY A 16 -3.13 4.30 15.15
C GLY A 16 -3.04 4.49 13.65
N ALA A 17 -1.83 4.76 13.18
CA ALA A 17 -1.47 4.90 11.75
C ALA A 17 -0.28 4.00 11.39
N ASP A 18 -0.14 2.88 12.07
CA ASP A 18 1.00 1.97 12.09
C ASP A 18 0.87 0.80 11.10
N GLY A 19 -0.01 0.96 10.10
CA GLY A 19 -0.07 0.09 8.93
C GLY A 19 -0.89 -1.19 9.11
N ALA A 20 -0.85 -2.03 8.11
CA ALA A 20 -1.71 -3.20 7.97
C ALA A 20 -1.63 -4.20 9.14
N ASN A 21 -0.47 -4.30 9.79
CA ASN A 21 -0.24 -5.15 10.96
C ASN A 21 -0.30 -4.37 12.28
N SER A 22 -1.15 -3.35 12.35
CA SER A 22 -1.26 -2.40 13.45
C SER A 22 -1.19 -3.03 14.83
N TRP A 23 -0.17 -2.65 15.58
CA TRP A 23 -0.01 -2.98 17.00
C TRP A 23 -1.04 -2.21 17.84
N VAL A 24 -1.28 -0.93 17.49
CA VAL A 24 -2.28 -0.10 18.20
C VAL A 24 -3.67 -0.73 18.12
N ARG A 25 -4.06 -1.21 16.94
CA ARG A 25 -5.31 -1.95 16.75
C ARG A 25 -5.40 -3.19 17.64
N ALA A 26 -4.33 -3.98 17.67
CA ALA A 26 -4.27 -5.19 18.49
C ALA A 26 -4.38 -4.87 19.99
N GLN A 27 -3.65 -3.86 20.48
CA GLN A 27 -3.72 -3.42 21.89
C GLN A 27 -5.10 -2.89 22.25
N ALA A 28 -5.79 -2.27 21.30
CA ALA A 28 -7.16 -1.80 21.50
C ALA A 28 -8.20 -2.94 21.52
N GLY A 29 -7.80 -4.19 21.29
CA GLY A 29 -8.71 -5.33 21.19
C GLY A 29 -9.72 -5.18 20.05
N ILE A 30 -9.31 -4.54 18.93
CA ILE A 30 -10.10 -4.47 17.71
C ILE A 30 -9.69 -5.63 16.82
N GLU A 31 -10.57 -6.63 16.74
CA GLU A 31 -10.32 -7.80 15.91
C GLU A 31 -10.24 -7.42 14.44
N ALA A 32 -9.24 -7.98 13.76
CA ALA A 32 -9.03 -7.83 12.34
C ALA A 32 -9.02 -9.22 11.69
N LYS A 33 -9.93 -9.43 10.75
CA LYS A 33 -10.00 -10.64 9.94
C LYS A 33 -9.69 -10.26 8.48
N PRO A 34 -8.40 -10.27 8.10
CA PRO A 34 -8.07 -10.00 6.70
C PRO A 34 -8.56 -11.13 5.81
N ASP A 35 -9.21 -10.76 4.72
CA ASP A 35 -9.68 -11.69 3.68
C ASP A 35 -8.66 -11.68 2.52
N PRO A 36 -7.90 -12.76 2.31
CA PRO A 36 -6.89 -12.81 1.26
C PRO A 36 -7.53 -12.88 -0.11
N TYR A 37 -7.01 -12.11 -1.06
CA TYR A 37 -7.43 -12.20 -2.46
C TYR A 37 -6.84 -13.41 -3.21
N GLY A 38 -5.92 -14.18 -2.62
CA GLY A 38 -5.14 -15.21 -3.33
C GLY A 38 -4.21 -14.60 -4.38
N GLN A 39 -3.82 -13.35 -4.16
CA GLN A 39 -2.99 -12.56 -5.06
C GLN A 39 -1.90 -11.83 -4.29
N LYS A 40 -0.80 -11.54 -4.99
CA LYS A 40 0.29 -10.67 -4.52
C LYS A 40 0.50 -9.53 -5.50
N GLY A 41 0.94 -8.40 -4.97
CA GLY A 41 1.48 -7.30 -5.74
C GLY A 41 2.99 -7.43 -5.84
N VAL A 42 3.51 -7.65 -7.05
CA VAL A 42 4.95 -7.67 -7.33
C VAL A 42 5.38 -6.26 -7.66
N VAL A 43 6.39 -5.76 -6.98
CA VAL A 43 6.96 -4.42 -7.19
C VAL A 43 8.44 -4.53 -7.55
N ALA A 44 8.89 -3.71 -8.49
CA ALA A 44 10.28 -3.53 -8.88
C ALA A 44 10.43 -2.19 -9.60
N ASN A 45 11.67 -1.68 -9.68
CA ASN A 45 11.99 -0.46 -10.42
C ASN A 45 12.92 -0.78 -11.59
N PHE A 46 12.70 -0.12 -12.73
CA PHE A 46 13.48 -0.30 -13.94
C PHE A 46 13.87 1.04 -14.56
N ALA A 47 15.04 1.10 -15.16
CA ALA A 47 15.40 2.10 -16.14
C ALA A 47 14.84 1.70 -17.51
N CYS A 48 14.42 2.70 -18.30
CA CYS A 48 13.77 2.49 -19.59
C CYS A 48 14.63 3.03 -20.72
N GLU A 49 14.72 2.30 -21.83
CA GLU A 49 15.37 2.77 -23.06
C GLU A 49 14.66 4.00 -23.62
N ARG A 50 13.33 3.98 -23.63
CA ARG A 50 12.50 5.08 -24.13
C ARG A 50 11.85 5.87 -22.99
N PRO A 51 11.68 7.18 -23.14
CA PRO A 51 11.08 8.01 -22.10
C PRO A 51 9.59 7.72 -21.94
N HIS A 52 9.14 7.57 -20.70
CA HIS A 52 7.72 7.37 -20.36
C HIS A 52 6.86 8.65 -20.51
N ARG A 53 7.48 9.84 -20.67
CA ARG A 53 6.82 11.15 -20.84
C ARG A 53 5.82 11.51 -19.73
N GLY A 54 6.06 11.04 -18.52
CA GLY A 54 5.15 11.26 -17.37
C GLY A 54 3.84 10.47 -17.44
N ILE A 55 3.70 9.51 -18.36
CA ILE A 55 2.46 8.76 -18.56
C ILE A 55 2.51 7.48 -17.72
N ALA A 56 1.57 7.35 -16.78
CA ALA A 56 1.28 6.09 -16.12
C ALA A 56 0.48 5.19 -17.08
N ARG A 57 0.81 3.90 -17.10
CA ARG A 57 0.15 2.90 -17.95
C ARG A 57 -0.35 1.75 -17.11
N GLN A 58 -1.43 1.13 -17.57
CA GLN A 58 -2.02 -0.02 -16.90
C GLN A 58 -2.56 -1.01 -17.94
N TRP A 59 -2.24 -2.29 -17.75
CA TRP A 59 -2.73 -3.38 -18.57
C TRP A 59 -3.55 -4.33 -17.69
N PHE A 60 -4.71 -4.71 -18.19
CA PHE A 60 -5.62 -5.63 -17.53
C PHE A 60 -5.53 -6.98 -18.24
N PHE A 61 -5.17 -8.02 -17.50
CA PHE A 61 -5.09 -9.39 -17.97
C PHE A 61 -6.11 -10.24 -17.22
N ASP A 62 -6.45 -11.40 -17.75
CA ASP A 62 -7.34 -12.35 -17.09
C ASP A 62 -6.83 -12.80 -15.71
N ASP A 63 -5.50 -12.79 -15.54
CA ASP A 63 -4.81 -13.25 -14.33
C ASP A 63 -4.18 -12.12 -13.51
N GLY A 64 -4.48 -10.86 -13.79
CA GLY A 64 -3.97 -9.74 -13.01
C GLY A 64 -3.86 -8.42 -13.74
N ILE A 65 -3.21 -7.47 -13.08
CA ILE A 65 -3.08 -6.10 -13.56
C ILE A 65 -1.64 -5.65 -13.39
N LEU A 66 -1.04 -5.21 -14.49
CA LEU A 66 0.29 -4.58 -14.48
C LEU A 66 0.13 -3.06 -14.58
N ALA A 67 0.69 -2.33 -13.64
CA ALA A 67 0.81 -0.88 -13.72
C ALA A 67 2.28 -0.47 -13.86
N TRP A 68 2.56 0.46 -14.75
CA TRP A 68 3.83 1.17 -14.86
C TRP A 68 3.64 2.61 -14.40
N LEU A 69 4.38 2.98 -13.35
CA LEU A 69 4.30 4.28 -12.72
C LEU A 69 5.58 5.08 -13.04
N PRO A 70 5.47 6.27 -13.64
CA PRO A 70 6.65 7.06 -14.00
C PRO A 70 7.39 7.55 -12.77
N LEU A 71 8.71 7.39 -12.77
CA LEU A 71 9.64 7.94 -11.79
C LEU A 71 10.50 9.03 -12.43
N PRO A 72 11.14 9.91 -11.65
CA PRO A 72 12.05 10.92 -12.19
C PRO A 72 13.13 10.31 -13.10
N GLY A 73 13.37 10.98 -14.24
CA GLY A 73 14.21 10.45 -15.32
C GLY A 73 13.49 9.38 -16.15
N SER A 74 14.23 8.61 -16.92
CA SER A 74 13.68 7.49 -17.71
C SER A 74 13.58 6.22 -16.85
N ARG A 75 12.78 6.25 -15.80
CA ARG A 75 12.60 5.16 -14.83
C ARG A 75 11.12 4.92 -14.57
N ILE A 76 10.79 3.67 -14.30
CA ILE A 76 9.44 3.28 -13.86
C ILE A 76 9.51 2.44 -12.58
N SER A 77 8.46 2.53 -11.78
CA SER A 77 8.11 1.53 -10.79
C SER A 77 6.98 0.69 -11.36
N ILE A 78 7.04 -0.63 -11.19
CA ILE A 78 5.92 -1.49 -11.53
C ILE A 78 5.16 -1.91 -10.28
N VAL A 79 3.86 -2.11 -10.45
CA VAL A 79 3.01 -2.87 -9.54
C VAL A 79 2.26 -3.90 -10.37
N TRP A 80 2.59 -5.18 -10.19
CA TRP A 80 1.93 -6.27 -10.90
C TRP A 80 1.12 -7.11 -9.92
N SER A 81 -0.18 -6.84 -9.84
CA SER A 81 -1.11 -7.65 -9.05
C SER A 81 -1.46 -8.90 -9.84
N THR A 82 -1.18 -10.09 -9.29
CA THR A 82 -1.46 -11.36 -9.94
C THR A 82 -1.61 -12.48 -8.92
N PHE A 83 -2.08 -13.66 -9.35
CA PHE A 83 -2.22 -14.83 -8.48
C PHE A 83 -0.88 -15.24 -7.84
N ASP A 84 -0.97 -15.80 -6.63
CA ASP A 84 0.20 -16.12 -5.79
C ASP A 84 1.29 -16.89 -6.56
N ALA A 85 0.92 -17.96 -7.28
CA ALA A 85 1.88 -18.78 -8.02
C ALA A 85 2.63 -18.01 -9.11
N LYS A 86 1.93 -17.11 -9.84
CA LYS A 86 2.57 -16.28 -10.87
C LYS A 86 3.44 -15.19 -10.25
N ALA A 87 2.99 -14.61 -9.13
CA ALA A 87 3.78 -13.62 -8.40
C ALA A 87 5.09 -14.22 -7.87
N ASP A 88 5.03 -15.44 -7.32
CA ASP A 88 6.21 -16.15 -6.84
C ASP A 88 7.17 -16.50 -7.99
N ALA A 89 6.64 -16.89 -9.15
CA ALA A 89 7.45 -17.10 -10.35
C ALA A 89 8.13 -15.81 -10.84
N LEU A 90 7.43 -14.66 -10.80
CA LEU A 90 8.00 -13.36 -11.18
C LEU A 90 9.15 -12.95 -10.28
N VAL A 91 9.05 -13.19 -8.97
CA VAL A 91 10.12 -12.89 -8.00
C VAL A 91 11.30 -13.85 -8.13
N ALA A 92 11.05 -15.08 -8.60
CA ALA A 92 12.08 -16.11 -8.79
C ALA A 92 12.89 -15.95 -10.07
N PHE A 93 12.45 -15.12 -11.02
CA PHE A 93 13.21 -14.83 -12.23
C PHE A 93 14.53 -14.14 -11.90
N ASP A 94 15.56 -14.43 -12.69
CA ASP A 94 16.73 -13.58 -12.74
C ASP A 94 16.37 -12.18 -13.30
N ALA A 95 17.31 -11.26 -13.18
CA ALA A 95 17.06 -9.86 -13.53
C ALA A 95 16.71 -9.68 -15.01
N ASP A 96 17.37 -10.40 -15.90
CA ASP A 96 17.17 -10.26 -17.34
C ASP A 96 15.83 -10.86 -17.78
N ALA A 97 15.52 -12.07 -17.30
CA ALA A 97 14.24 -12.71 -17.57
C ALA A 97 13.05 -11.89 -17.04
N LEU A 98 13.21 -11.25 -15.85
CA LEU A 98 12.18 -10.37 -15.32
C LEU A 98 12.01 -9.12 -16.20
N CYS A 99 13.10 -8.50 -16.66
CA CYS A 99 13.06 -7.34 -17.57
C CYS A 99 12.31 -7.67 -18.85
N GLU A 100 12.65 -8.78 -19.50
CA GLU A 100 11.98 -9.25 -20.71
C GLU A 100 10.49 -9.49 -20.47
N ARG A 101 10.16 -10.15 -19.37
CA ARG A 101 8.77 -10.46 -19.02
C ARG A 101 7.94 -9.21 -18.77
N VAL A 102 8.50 -8.23 -18.07
CA VAL A 102 7.83 -6.96 -17.78
C VAL A 102 7.70 -6.12 -19.05
N ALA A 103 8.75 -6.04 -19.89
CA ALA A 103 8.71 -5.32 -21.15
C ALA A 103 7.65 -5.90 -22.10
N LEU A 104 7.62 -7.23 -22.26
CA LEU A 104 6.65 -7.92 -23.11
C LEU A 104 5.20 -7.70 -22.61
N ALA A 105 4.97 -7.81 -21.31
CA ALA A 105 3.64 -7.58 -20.72
C ALA A 105 3.17 -6.14 -20.91
N GLY A 106 4.10 -5.17 -20.98
CA GLY A 106 3.84 -3.77 -21.31
C GLY A 106 3.92 -3.46 -22.80
N ALA A 107 3.77 -4.47 -23.69
CA ALA A 107 3.81 -4.32 -25.15
C ALA A 107 5.09 -3.66 -25.69
N ASN A 108 6.20 -3.78 -24.98
CA ASN A 108 7.50 -3.15 -25.30
C ASN A 108 7.43 -1.62 -25.51
N GLU A 109 6.46 -0.95 -24.90
CA GLU A 109 6.21 0.50 -25.06
C GLU A 109 7.44 1.36 -24.71
N LEU A 110 8.20 0.97 -23.70
CA LEU A 110 9.37 1.71 -23.22
C LEU A 110 10.70 1.10 -23.67
N GLY A 111 10.66 0.16 -24.61
CA GLY A 111 11.84 -0.51 -25.11
C GLY A 111 12.45 -1.46 -24.08
N GLN A 112 13.77 -1.61 -24.15
CA GLN A 112 14.52 -2.46 -23.24
C GLN A 112 14.48 -1.89 -21.80
N LEU A 113 14.27 -2.77 -20.83
CA LEU A 113 14.28 -2.42 -19.41
C LEU A 113 15.58 -2.89 -18.76
N THR A 114 16.10 -2.09 -17.83
CA THR A 114 17.26 -2.45 -17.01
C THR A 114 16.85 -2.43 -15.54
N PRO A 115 17.15 -3.47 -14.74
CA PRO A 115 16.68 -3.54 -13.35
C PRO A 115 17.42 -2.51 -12.48
N ILE A 116 16.68 -1.86 -11.59
CA ILE A 116 17.23 -0.95 -10.56
C ILE A 116 17.11 -1.59 -9.18
N THR A 117 16.00 -2.26 -8.90
CA THR A 117 15.78 -2.96 -7.64
C THR A 117 15.36 -4.41 -7.91
N PRO A 118 15.70 -5.35 -7.02
CA PRO A 118 15.11 -6.67 -7.09
C PRO A 118 13.60 -6.61 -6.97
N ALA A 119 12.91 -7.61 -7.52
CA ALA A 119 11.47 -7.76 -7.34
C ALA A 119 11.14 -8.19 -5.90
N ALA A 120 10.06 -7.64 -5.36
CA ALA A 120 9.49 -8.06 -4.09
C ALA A 120 7.98 -8.26 -4.24
N ALA A 121 7.42 -9.26 -3.57
CA ALA A 121 5.99 -9.55 -3.60
C ALA A 121 5.35 -9.35 -2.22
N PHE A 122 4.19 -8.73 -2.22
CA PHE A 122 3.41 -8.45 -1.02
C PHE A 122 2.01 -9.05 -1.15
N PRO A 123 1.51 -9.80 -0.15
CA PRO A 123 0.18 -10.38 -0.21
C PRO A 123 -0.90 -9.30 -0.24
N LEU A 124 -1.85 -9.45 -1.13
CA LEU A 124 -3.00 -8.57 -1.25
C LEU A 124 -4.15 -9.15 -0.40
N ARG A 125 -4.73 -8.29 0.42
CA ARG A 125 -5.82 -8.68 1.32
C ARG A 125 -6.81 -7.53 1.50
N LEU A 126 -8.07 -7.88 1.65
CA LEU A 126 -9.09 -6.96 2.11
C LEU A 126 -9.07 -6.95 3.64
N LEU A 127 -8.99 -5.78 4.23
CA LEU A 127 -9.24 -5.60 5.65
C LEU A 127 -10.38 -4.61 5.83
N ARG A 128 -11.44 -5.07 6.48
CA ARG A 128 -12.54 -4.23 6.96
C ARG A 128 -12.71 -4.49 8.45
N LEU A 129 -12.73 -3.43 9.21
CA LEU A 129 -12.94 -3.52 10.65
C LEU A 129 -14.42 -3.25 10.97
N PRO A 130 -14.97 -3.89 12.01
CA PRO A 130 -16.32 -3.58 12.50
C PRO A 130 -16.40 -2.16 13.06
N GLN A 131 -15.28 -1.65 13.57
CA GLN A 131 -15.14 -0.29 14.10
C GLN A 131 -13.69 0.17 13.94
N THR A 132 -13.50 1.45 13.65
CA THR A 132 -12.18 2.08 13.53
C THR A 132 -11.90 3.06 14.67
N VAL A 133 -12.84 3.23 15.57
CA VAL A 133 -12.76 4.12 16.73
C VAL A 133 -13.16 3.41 18.01
N LYS A 134 -12.51 3.77 19.12
CA LYS A 134 -12.89 3.46 20.49
C LYS A 134 -12.71 4.73 21.35
N PRO A 135 -13.24 4.79 22.57
CA PRO A 135 -12.97 5.92 23.45
C PRO A 135 -11.47 6.24 23.49
N ARG A 136 -11.12 7.48 23.13
CA ARG A 136 -9.74 8.01 23.07
C ARG A 136 -8.81 7.30 22.09
N LEU A 137 -9.35 6.61 21.09
CA LEU A 137 -8.56 5.94 20.06
C LEU A 137 -9.24 6.06 18.69
N ALA A 138 -8.46 6.40 17.66
CA ALA A 138 -8.86 6.34 16.27
C ALA A 138 -7.81 5.57 15.45
N LEU A 139 -8.26 4.75 14.50
CA LEU A 139 -7.40 4.10 13.50
C LEU A 139 -7.59 4.80 12.16
N VAL A 140 -6.49 4.99 11.42
CA VAL A 140 -6.49 5.60 10.08
C VAL A 140 -5.60 4.82 9.11
N GLY A 141 -5.86 4.98 7.82
CA GLY A 141 -5.08 4.32 6.77
C GLY A 141 -5.09 2.80 6.89
N ASP A 142 -3.96 2.17 6.57
CA ASP A 142 -3.86 0.70 6.56
C ASP A 142 -4.06 0.05 7.94
N ALA A 143 -3.97 0.81 9.02
CA ALA A 143 -4.34 0.33 10.35
C ALA A 143 -5.86 0.12 10.49
N ALA A 144 -6.66 0.91 9.75
CA ALA A 144 -8.11 0.88 9.76
C ALA A 144 -8.70 -0.02 8.65
N HIS A 145 -8.12 0.02 7.46
CA HIS A 145 -8.64 -0.70 6.27
C HIS A 145 -7.55 -0.98 5.25
N ASN A 146 -7.62 -2.12 4.57
CA ASN A 146 -6.85 -2.38 3.37
C ASN A 146 -7.79 -2.69 2.21
N VAL A 147 -7.47 -2.17 1.05
CA VAL A 147 -8.20 -2.41 -0.19
C VAL A 147 -7.25 -2.94 -1.26
N HIS A 148 -7.81 -3.57 -2.29
CA HIS A 148 -7.02 -3.98 -3.45
C HIS A 148 -6.34 -2.75 -4.08
N PRO A 149 -5.08 -2.82 -4.52
CA PRO A 149 -4.32 -1.69 -5.07
C PRO A 149 -4.80 -1.22 -6.45
N LEU A 150 -6.02 -1.56 -6.85
CA LEU A 150 -6.65 -1.04 -8.06
C LEU A 150 -6.62 0.48 -8.06
N ALA A 151 -6.02 1.05 -9.10
CA ALA A 151 -5.85 2.49 -9.27
C ALA A 151 -5.13 3.22 -8.11
N GLY A 152 -4.33 2.52 -7.30
CA GLY A 152 -3.51 3.14 -6.25
C GLY A 152 -4.28 3.88 -5.16
N GLN A 153 -5.51 3.46 -4.84
CA GLN A 153 -6.40 4.21 -3.94
C GLN A 153 -6.09 4.04 -2.44
N GLY A 154 -5.30 3.03 -2.04
CA GLY A 154 -5.05 2.75 -0.62
C GLY A 154 -4.52 3.95 0.16
N VAL A 155 -3.44 4.55 -0.31
CA VAL A 155 -2.85 5.73 0.35
C VAL A 155 -3.80 6.94 0.31
N ASN A 156 -4.58 7.11 -0.76
CA ASN A 156 -5.52 8.21 -0.89
C ASN A 156 -6.66 8.11 0.15
N LEU A 157 -7.15 6.90 0.42
CA LEU A 157 -8.11 6.65 1.50
C LEU A 157 -7.50 7.01 2.86
N GLY A 158 -6.25 6.62 3.12
CA GLY A 158 -5.55 6.99 4.35
C GLY A 158 -5.41 8.51 4.53
N PHE A 159 -5.13 9.26 3.46
CA PHE A 159 -5.11 10.73 3.50
C PHE A 159 -6.51 11.32 3.74
N GLN A 160 -7.56 10.71 3.21
CA GLN A 160 -8.94 11.12 3.48
C GLN A 160 -9.32 10.91 4.94
N ASP A 161 -8.94 9.76 5.53
CA ASP A 161 -9.13 9.50 6.97
C ASP A 161 -8.44 10.57 7.81
N ALA A 162 -7.16 10.83 7.53
CA ALA A 162 -6.38 11.82 8.27
C ALA A 162 -7.00 13.23 8.16
N ARG A 163 -7.46 13.61 6.96
CA ARG A 163 -8.12 14.90 6.72
C ARG A 163 -9.44 14.99 7.51
N LEU A 164 -10.28 13.96 7.42
CA LEU A 164 -11.57 13.94 8.09
C LEU A 164 -11.40 14.00 9.60
N LEU A 165 -10.49 13.19 10.15
CA LEU A 165 -10.18 13.20 11.57
C LEU A 165 -9.68 14.58 12.03
N ALA A 166 -8.77 15.21 11.27
CA ALA A 166 -8.28 16.54 11.58
C ALA A 166 -9.40 17.59 11.60
N GLN A 167 -10.30 17.55 10.60
CA GLN A 167 -11.46 18.44 10.57
C GLN A 167 -12.36 18.26 11.80
N MET A 168 -12.72 17.01 12.13
CA MET A 168 -13.55 16.70 13.31
C MET A 168 -12.90 17.20 14.59
N LEU A 169 -11.58 17.05 14.74
CA LEU A 169 -10.86 17.51 15.94
C LEU A 169 -10.78 19.05 16.02
N CYS A 170 -10.64 19.73 14.89
CA CYS A 170 -10.65 21.21 14.84
C CYS A 170 -12.02 21.80 15.14
N ASP A 171 -13.09 21.10 14.82
CA ASP A 171 -14.47 21.54 15.05
C ASP A 171 -14.92 21.29 16.50
N LEU A 172 -14.14 20.55 17.31
CA LEU A 172 -14.45 20.35 18.72
C LEU A 172 -14.26 21.65 19.52
N PRO A 173 -15.20 21.97 20.41
CA PRO A 173 -15.03 23.10 21.33
C PRO A 173 -13.74 22.97 22.14
N LEU A 174 -13.09 24.10 22.45
CA LEU A 174 -11.93 24.14 23.33
C LEU A 174 -12.26 23.49 24.68
N GLY A 175 -11.52 22.44 25.03
CA GLY A 175 -11.75 21.70 26.27
C GLY A 175 -12.70 20.50 26.14
N ALA A 176 -13.36 20.29 25.01
CA ALA A 176 -14.16 19.08 24.79
C ALA A 176 -13.32 17.80 24.87
N ASP A 177 -13.89 16.71 25.29
CA ASP A 177 -13.27 15.40 25.23
C ASP A 177 -13.32 14.91 23.79
N ALA A 178 -12.21 14.42 23.26
CA ALA A 178 -12.09 13.94 21.88
C ALA A 178 -12.53 12.46 21.72
N GLY A 179 -13.10 11.84 22.77
CA GLY A 179 -13.57 10.45 22.68
C GLY A 179 -13.93 9.78 23.99
#